data_e790dd268b572573d07c33120b98dfe0
#
_entry.id   e790dd268b572573d07c33120b98dfe0
#
_cell.length_a   1.000
_cell.length_b   1.000
_cell.length_c   1.000
_cell.angle_alpha   90.00
_cell.angle_beta   90.00
_cell.angle_gamma   90.00
#
_symmetry.space_group_name_H-M   'P 1'
#
loop_
_entity.id
_entity.type
_entity.pdbx_description
1 polymer ?
#
loop_
_entity_poly.entity_id
_entity_poly.type
_entity_poly.pdbx_seq_one_letter_code
_entity_poly.pdbx_strand_id
1 'polypeptide(L)'
;MEHQGTKTIETERLILRKFTADDLSAIFHNWTSDEKVTEFLRWPTHKSIDITKRVLESWLLEYEKPDFYQWAIIPKEIGEPIGTISVIELNEKTEKVHIGYCLGSRWWHCGFTSEAFTAVIAFLFEEVKVNRIETWHDPQNPNSGKVMQKCGLIYEGTL
;
A
#
# COMPACT_ATOMS: atom_id res chain seq x y z
N MET A 1 11.65 -16.92 -5.00
CA MET A 1 10.41 -16.42 -4.34
C MET A 1 9.27 -17.41 -4.57
N GLU A 2 8.42 -17.53 -3.58
CA GLU A 2 7.25 -18.41 -3.63
C GLU A 2 5.99 -17.55 -3.67
N HIS A 3 5.49 -17.26 -4.85
CA HIS A 3 4.36 -16.37 -5.03
C HIS A 3 3.06 -16.96 -4.49
N GLN A 4 2.34 -16.18 -3.71
CA GLN A 4 1.13 -16.56 -3.00
C GLN A 4 -0.11 -15.82 -3.51
N GLY A 5 0.08 -14.74 -4.29
CA GLY A 5 -0.99 -13.79 -4.54
C GLY A 5 -1.29 -12.95 -3.30
N THR A 6 -2.21 -12.01 -3.45
CA THR A 6 -2.61 -11.16 -2.32
C THR A 6 -3.50 -11.94 -1.37
N LYS A 7 -2.99 -12.23 -0.18
CA LYS A 7 -3.76 -12.93 0.87
C LYS A 7 -4.14 -11.96 1.97
N THR A 8 -5.28 -12.19 2.58
CA THR A 8 -5.75 -11.38 3.71
C THR A 8 -4.81 -11.51 4.89
N ILE A 9 -4.42 -10.38 5.46
CA ILE A 9 -3.57 -10.30 6.65
C ILE A 9 -4.36 -9.54 7.70
N GLU A 10 -4.45 -10.09 8.91
CA GLU A 10 -5.09 -9.40 10.02
C GLU A 10 -4.03 -8.97 11.03
N THR A 11 -4.14 -7.72 11.51
CA THR A 11 -3.30 -7.19 12.58
C THR A 11 -4.19 -6.80 13.77
N GLU A 12 -3.59 -6.21 14.78
CA GLU A 12 -4.37 -5.79 15.96
C GLU A 12 -5.52 -4.85 15.60
N ARG A 13 -5.26 -3.85 14.75
CA ARG A 13 -6.26 -2.82 14.40
C ARG A 13 -6.74 -2.86 12.97
N LEU A 14 -6.09 -3.65 12.09
CA LEU A 14 -6.32 -3.59 10.65
C LEU A 14 -6.72 -4.94 10.06
N ILE A 15 -7.48 -4.85 8.98
CA ILE A 15 -7.63 -5.94 8.01
C ILE A 15 -6.96 -5.45 6.72
N LEU A 16 -6.03 -6.22 6.18
CA LEU A 16 -5.40 -5.98 4.90
C LEU A 16 -5.93 -7.04 3.95
N ARG A 17 -6.72 -6.63 2.95
CA ARG A 17 -7.35 -7.57 2.01
C ARG A 17 -7.33 -7.02 0.59
N LYS A 18 -7.68 -7.87 -0.37
CA LYS A 18 -7.92 -7.42 -1.73
C LYS A 18 -9.03 -6.38 -1.77
N PHE A 19 -8.90 -5.42 -2.69
CA PHE A 19 -10.00 -4.52 -3.00
C PHE A 19 -11.14 -5.28 -3.67
N THR A 20 -12.35 -4.75 -3.55
CA THR A 20 -13.53 -5.25 -4.26
C THR A 20 -14.22 -4.08 -4.96
N ALA A 21 -15.15 -4.39 -5.88
CA ALA A 21 -15.91 -3.36 -6.58
C ALA A 21 -16.70 -2.47 -5.61
N ASP A 22 -17.11 -2.99 -4.46
CA ASP A 22 -17.86 -2.24 -3.46
C ASP A 22 -17.03 -1.19 -2.74
N ASP A 23 -15.70 -1.22 -2.89
CA ASP A 23 -14.80 -0.26 -2.23
C ASP A 23 -14.69 1.07 -2.97
N LEU A 24 -15.30 1.21 -4.15
CA LEU A 24 -15.11 2.39 -5.01
C LEU A 24 -15.34 3.72 -4.29
N SER A 25 -16.45 3.85 -3.58
CA SER A 25 -16.78 5.09 -2.89
C SER A 25 -15.74 5.44 -1.81
N ALA A 26 -15.34 4.44 -1.01
CA ALA A 26 -14.33 4.65 0.03
C ALA A 26 -12.98 5.06 -0.56
N ILE A 27 -12.55 4.41 -1.63
CA ILE A 27 -11.29 4.74 -2.32
C ILE A 27 -11.31 6.20 -2.77
N PHE A 28 -12.36 6.61 -3.46
CA PHE A 28 -12.46 7.96 -3.99
C PHE A 28 -12.51 9.00 -2.87
N HIS A 29 -13.41 8.83 -1.92
CA HIS A 29 -13.63 9.83 -0.87
C HIS A 29 -12.50 9.86 0.16
N ASN A 30 -11.85 8.74 0.42
CA ASN A 30 -10.86 8.68 1.48
C ASN A 30 -9.45 9.07 1.05
N TRP A 31 -9.05 8.83 -0.21
CA TRP A 31 -7.70 9.27 -0.61
C TRP A 31 -7.51 9.70 -2.05
N THR A 32 -8.15 9.10 -3.06
CA THR A 32 -7.81 9.47 -4.44
C THR A 32 -8.26 10.87 -4.81
N SER A 33 -9.26 11.42 -4.14
CA SER A 33 -9.70 12.81 -4.32
C SER A 33 -9.01 13.77 -3.34
N ASP A 34 -8.13 13.27 -2.48
CA ASP A 34 -7.46 14.07 -1.46
C ASP A 34 -6.16 14.68 -2.01
N GLU A 35 -6.15 15.99 -2.22
CA GLU A 35 -5.00 16.70 -2.77
C GLU A 35 -3.76 16.63 -1.89
N LYS A 36 -3.92 16.49 -0.58
CA LYS A 36 -2.79 16.35 0.33
C LYS A 36 -2.09 15.02 0.12
N VAL A 37 -2.85 13.96 -0.21
CA VAL A 37 -2.29 12.65 -0.48
C VAL A 37 -1.54 12.66 -1.80
N THR A 38 -2.13 13.23 -2.85
CA THR A 38 -1.57 13.17 -4.20
C THR A 38 -0.39 14.11 -4.42
N GLU A 39 -0.20 15.09 -3.54
CA GLU A 39 0.92 16.05 -3.62
C GLU A 39 2.28 15.36 -3.75
N PHE A 40 2.48 14.24 -3.05
CA PHE A 40 3.75 13.51 -3.03
C PHE A 40 3.73 12.23 -3.87
N LEU A 41 2.65 12.01 -4.64
CA LEU A 41 2.49 10.82 -5.48
C LEU A 41 2.73 11.14 -6.95
N ARG A 42 3.00 10.10 -7.74
CA ARG A 42 3.28 10.24 -9.17
C ARG A 42 2.02 10.35 -10.03
N TRP A 43 0.83 10.33 -9.41
CA TRP A 43 -0.43 10.42 -10.13
C TRP A 43 -1.25 11.60 -9.60
N PRO A 44 -2.08 12.22 -10.48
CA PRO A 44 -2.87 13.39 -10.09
C PRO A 44 -4.08 13.02 -9.24
N THR A 45 -4.60 14.00 -8.51
CA THR A 45 -5.86 13.88 -7.79
C THR A 45 -6.96 13.45 -8.75
N HIS A 46 -7.77 12.48 -8.34
CA HIS A 46 -8.93 12.07 -9.11
C HIS A 46 -10.05 13.09 -8.93
N LYS A 47 -10.43 13.74 -10.02
CA LYS A 47 -11.48 14.79 -10.00
C LYS A 47 -12.89 14.23 -10.13
N SER A 48 -13.03 12.95 -10.50
CA SER A 48 -14.32 12.29 -10.57
C SER A 48 -14.16 10.84 -10.14
N ILE A 49 -15.25 10.27 -9.61
CA ILE A 49 -15.29 8.88 -9.20
C ILE A 49 -15.09 7.91 -10.37
N ASP A 50 -15.42 8.35 -11.59
CA ASP A 50 -15.24 7.53 -12.79
C ASP A 50 -13.77 7.22 -13.06
N ILE A 51 -12.86 8.14 -12.72
CA ILE A 51 -11.42 7.92 -12.83
C ILE A 51 -11.00 6.82 -11.87
N THR A 52 -11.44 6.92 -10.61
CA THR A 52 -11.16 5.91 -9.59
C THR A 52 -11.72 4.54 -9.99
N LYS A 53 -12.92 4.53 -10.59
CA LYS A 53 -13.55 3.29 -11.04
C LYS A 53 -12.69 2.55 -12.06
N ARG A 54 -12.14 3.26 -13.03
CA ARG A 54 -11.25 2.66 -14.05
C ARG A 54 -9.98 2.09 -13.42
N VAL A 55 -9.40 2.81 -12.47
CA VAL A 55 -8.21 2.35 -11.75
C VAL A 55 -8.53 1.09 -10.95
N LEU A 56 -9.64 1.10 -10.21
CA LEU A 56 -10.06 -0.06 -9.43
C LEU A 56 -10.32 -1.29 -10.32
N GLU A 57 -10.97 -1.10 -11.45
CA GLU A 57 -11.21 -2.21 -12.39
C GLU A 57 -9.91 -2.84 -12.86
N SER A 58 -8.86 -2.03 -13.10
CA SER A 58 -7.55 -2.55 -13.48
C SER A 58 -6.92 -3.38 -12.35
N TRP A 59 -7.07 -2.96 -11.09
CA TRP A 59 -6.58 -3.72 -9.95
C TRP A 59 -7.27 -5.07 -9.82
N LEU A 60 -8.60 -5.10 -10.02
CA LEU A 60 -9.37 -6.34 -9.90
C LEU A 60 -8.91 -7.39 -10.92
N LEU A 61 -8.53 -6.96 -12.12
CA LEU A 61 -7.97 -7.87 -13.13
C LEU A 61 -6.58 -8.36 -12.75
N GLU A 62 -5.74 -7.50 -12.17
CA GLU A 62 -4.38 -7.86 -11.78
C GLU A 62 -4.34 -8.92 -10.67
N TYR A 63 -5.37 -9.01 -9.83
CA TYR A 63 -5.40 -10.01 -8.75
C TYR A 63 -5.36 -11.45 -9.23
N GLU A 64 -5.62 -11.71 -10.50
CA GLU A 64 -5.52 -13.05 -11.07
C GLU A 64 -4.05 -13.52 -11.16
N LYS A 65 -3.11 -12.59 -11.13
CA LYS A 65 -1.68 -12.91 -11.21
C LYS A 65 -1.16 -13.28 -9.82
N PRO A 66 -0.43 -14.40 -9.67
CA PRO A 66 0.07 -14.82 -8.36
C PRO A 66 1.20 -13.93 -7.82
N ASP A 67 1.81 -13.12 -8.67
CA ASP A 67 2.88 -12.19 -8.30
C ASP A 67 2.38 -10.75 -8.10
N PHE A 68 1.08 -10.54 -8.09
CA PHE A 68 0.49 -9.22 -7.82
C PHE A 68 0.09 -9.12 -6.35
N TYR A 69 0.66 -8.12 -5.67
CA TYR A 69 0.43 -7.90 -4.24
C TYR A 69 -0.06 -6.49 -4.01
N GLN A 70 -1.31 -6.35 -3.62
CA GLN A 70 -1.90 -5.07 -3.26
C GLN A 70 -3.00 -5.28 -2.23
N TRP A 71 -2.93 -4.55 -1.12
CA TRP A 71 -3.88 -4.65 -0.03
C TRP A 71 -4.59 -3.32 0.21
N ALA A 72 -5.88 -3.40 0.48
CA ALA A 72 -6.63 -2.31 1.08
C ALA A 72 -6.29 -2.26 2.56
N ILE A 73 -6.07 -1.06 3.08
CA ILE A 73 -5.82 -0.84 4.51
C ILE A 73 -7.14 -0.48 5.16
N ILE A 74 -7.66 -1.37 6.02
CA ILE A 74 -9.00 -1.21 6.60
C ILE A 74 -8.89 -1.27 8.13
N PRO A 75 -9.01 -0.12 8.82
CA PRO A 75 -9.12 -0.15 10.28
C PRO A 75 -10.41 -0.87 10.70
N LYS A 76 -10.31 -1.80 11.63
CA LYS A 76 -11.47 -2.58 12.11
C LYS A 76 -12.60 -1.70 12.63
N GLU A 77 -12.24 -0.57 13.25
CA GLU A 77 -13.22 0.39 13.78
C GLU A 77 -13.99 1.11 12.68
N ILE A 78 -13.36 1.30 11.51
CA ILE A 78 -13.94 2.07 10.40
C ILE A 78 -14.68 1.15 9.44
N GLY A 79 -14.11 -0.03 9.15
CA GLY A 79 -14.76 -1.03 8.31
C GLY A 79 -14.71 -0.77 6.82
N GLU A 80 -13.96 0.25 6.36
CA GLU A 80 -13.78 0.55 4.94
C GLU A 80 -12.33 0.94 4.65
N PRO A 81 -11.87 0.80 3.39
CA PRO A 81 -10.51 1.18 3.03
C PRO A 81 -10.22 2.66 3.26
N ILE A 82 -9.07 2.96 3.86
CA ILE A 82 -8.56 4.31 4.05
C ILE A 82 -7.26 4.54 3.30
N GLY A 83 -6.74 3.53 2.65
CA GLY A 83 -5.49 3.60 1.91
C GLY A 83 -5.13 2.26 1.29
N THR A 84 -3.93 2.18 0.74
CA THR A 84 -3.43 0.96 0.10
C THR A 84 -1.94 0.79 0.34
N ILE A 85 -1.49 -0.46 0.33
CA ILE A 85 -0.08 -0.84 0.37
C ILE A 85 0.13 -1.96 -0.66
N SER A 86 1.18 -1.87 -1.45
CA SER A 86 1.39 -2.79 -2.56
C SER A 86 2.85 -2.97 -2.91
N VAL A 87 3.15 -4.09 -3.57
CA VAL A 87 4.43 -4.30 -4.24
C VAL A 87 4.33 -3.65 -5.62
N ILE A 88 5.07 -2.58 -5.84
CA ILE A 88 5.01 -1.82 -7.10
C ILE A 88 6.07 -2.24 -8.10
N GLU A 89 7.15 -2.85 -7.65
CA GLU A 89 8.19 -3.43 -8.51
C GLU A 89 8.68 -4.72 -7.89
N LEU A 90 8.98 -5.69 -8.75
CA LEU A 90 9.43 -7.00 -8.33
C LEU A 90 10.52 -7.48 -9.28
N ASN A 91 11.66 -7.92 -8.73
CA ASN A 91 12.77 -8.48 -9.50
C ASN A 91 13.00 -9.93 -9.07
N GLU A 92 12.67 -10.87 -9.95
CA GLU A 92 12.79 -12.30 -9.69
C GLU A 92 14.25 -12.76 -9.51
N LYS A 93 15.17 -12.15 -10.26
CA LYS A 93 16.58 -12.57 -10.23
C LYS A 93 17.24 -12.25 -8.90
N THR A 94 16.97 -11.07 -8.35
CA THR A 94 17.54 -10.64 -7.07
C THR A 94 16.61 -10.92 -5.89
N GLU A 95 15.42 -11.43 -6.16
CA GLU A 95 14.38 -11.67 -5.16
C GLU A 95 14.09 -10.42 -4.33
N LYS A 96 14.02 -9.28 -5.03
CA LYS A 96 13.83 -7.97 -4.44
C LYS A 96 12.45 -7.43 -4.80
N VAL A 97 11.81 -6.78 -3.84
CA VAL A 97 10.53 -6.10 -4.06
C VAL A 97 10.62 -4.67 -3.58
N HIS A 98 9.83 -3.81 -4.23
CA HIS A 98 9.68 -2.41 -3.86
C HIS A 98 8.24 -2.18 -3.42
N ILE A 99 8.06 -1.68 -2.19
CA ILE A 99 6.74 -1.44 -1.61
C ILE A 99 6.38 0.03 -1.74
N GLY A 100 5.16 0.30 -2.22
CA GLY A 100 4.57 1.63 -2.21
C GLY A 100 3.31 1.62 -1.35
N TYR A 101 2.95 2.79 -0.81
CA TYR A 101 1.74 2.93 -0.01
C TYR A 101 1.16 4.33 -0.12
N CYS A 102 -0.12 4.46 0.16
CA CYS A 102 -0.74 5.75 0.40
C CYS A 102 -1.89 5.60 1.39
N LEU A 103 -2.18 6.67 2.11
CA LEU A 103 -3.18 6.70 3.15
C LEU A 103 -3.89 8.05 3.09
N GLY A 104 -5.21 8.05 3.27
CA GLY A 104 -5.95 9.31 3.35
C GLY A 104 -5.39 10.21 4.44
N SER A 105 -5.27 11.52 4.15
CA SER A 105 -4.58 12.46 5.04
C SER A 105 -5.21 12.56 6.43
N ARG A 106 -6.51 12.28 6.54
CA ARG A 106 -7.20 12.28 7.84
C ARG A 106 -6.67 11.25 8.83
N TRP A 107 -6.00 10.20 8.32
CA TRP A 107 -5.50 9.10 9.15
C TRP A 107 -3.99 9.09 9.29
N TRP A 108 -3.33 10.14 8.81
CA TRP A 108 -1.89 10.29 9.02
C TRP A 108 -1.60 10.43 10.52
N HIS A 109 -0.44 9.97 10.94
CA HIS A 109 0.03 10.04 12.34
C HIS A 109 -0.77 9.17 13.33
N CYS A 110 -1.59 8.24 12.82
CA CYS A 110 -2.33 7.30 13.68
C CYS A 110 -1.62 5.97 13.86
N GLY A 111 -0.48 5.78 13.18
CA GLY A 111 0.27 4.53 13.26
C GLY A 111 -0.26 3.41 12.34
N PHE A 112 -1.28 3.66 11.54
CA PHE A 112 -1.86 2.64 10.65
C PHE A 112 -0.89 2.20 9.56
N THR A 113 -0.17 3.15 8.95
CA THR A 113 0.78 2.81 7.89
C THR A 113 1.92 1.94 8.43
N SER A 114 2.45 2.27 9.61
CA SER A 114 3.50 1.47 10.25
C SER A 114 3.04 0.06 10.55
N GLU A 115 1.82 -0.08 11.04
CA GLU A 115 1.22 -1.38 11.37
C GLU A 115 1.03 -2.23 10.11
N ALA A 116 0.50 -1.63 9.04
CA ALA A 116 0.33 -2.30 7.76
C ALA A 116 1.67 -2.70 7.14
N PHE A 117 2.63 -1.79 7.17
CA PHE A 117 3.96 -2.01 6.60
C PHE A 117 4.66 -3.18 7.29
N THR A 118 4.64 -3.20 8.62
CA THR A 118 5.26 -4.27 9.42
C THR A 118 4.65 -5.63 9.06
N ALA A 119 3.33 -5.71 8.94
CA ALA A 119 2.64 -6.95 8.60
C ALA A 119 2.97 -7.42 7.18
N VAL A 120 3.03 -6.51 6.22
CA VAL A 120 3.36 -6.83 4.82
C VAL A 120 4.81 -7.29 4.70
N ILE A 121 5.74 -6.63 5.40
CA ILE A 121 7.15 -7.05 5.43
C ILE A 121 7.27 -8.49 5.93
N ALA A 122 6.59 -8.82 7.03
CA ALA A 122 6.61 -10.17 7.58
C ALA A 122 6.07 -11.19 6.57
N PHE A 123 4.94 -10.88 5.92
CA PHE A 123 4.35 -11.75 4.90
C PHE A 123 5.33 -12.00 3.74
N LEU A 124 5.94 -10.93 3.24
CA LEU A 124 6.84 -11.04 2.10
C LEU A 124 8.11 -11.86 2.43
N PHE A 125 8.70 -11.66 3.60
CA PHE A 125 9.88 -12.45 4.00
C PHE A 125 9.54 -13.88 4.37
N GLU A 126 8.46 -14.10 5.11
CA GLU A 126 8.14 -15.42 5.66
C GLU A 126 7.39 -16.33 4.69
N GLU A 127 6.44 -15.76 3.92
CA GLU A 127 5.57 -16.55 3.03
C GLU A 127 6.03 -16.52 1.58
N VAL A 128 6.36 -15.35 1.06
CA VAL A 128 6.80 -15.19 -0.34
C VAL A 128 8.30 -15.48 -0.47
N LYS A 129 9.04 -15.32 0.62
CA LYS A 129 10.48 -15.60 0.67
C LYS A 129 11.30 -14.67 -0.19
N VAL A 130 10.98 -13.38 -0.13
CA VAL A 130 11.79 -12.35 -0.78
C VAL A 130 13.11 -12.21 -0.04
N ASN A 131 14.15 -11.79 -0.76
CA ASN A 131 15.48 -11.58 -0.17
C ASN A 131 15.69 -10.15 0.30
N ARG A 132 15.08 -9.16 -0.38
CA ARG A 132 15.27 -7.75 -0.08
C ARG A 132 13.99 -6.97 -0.32
N ILE A 133 13.67 -6.06 0.60
CA ILE A 133 12.54 -5.14 0.46
C ILE A 133 13.09 -3.72 0.43
N GLU A 134 12.67 -2.96 -0.57
CA GLU A 134 13.01 -1.55 -0.71
C GLU A 134 11.75 -0.70 -0.69
N THR A 135 11.90 0.54 -0.29
CA THR A 135 10.87 1.55 -0.41
C THR A 135 11.54 2.91 -0.48
N TRP A 136 10.85 3.87 -1.08
CA TRP A 136 11.34 5.25 -1.15
C TRP A 136 10.35 6.18 -0.48
N HIS A 137 10.84 7.36 -0.15
CA HIS A 137 9.99 8.47 0.24
C HIS A 137 10.50 9.73 -0.46
N ASP A 138 9.60 10.67 -0.68
CA ASP A 138 9.98 12.00 -1.14
C ASP A 138 10.73 12.67 0.01
N PRO A 139 11.97 13.18 -0.21
CA PRO A 139 12.70 13.90 0.85
C PRO A 139 11.93 15.09 1.43
N GLN A 140 10.98 15.62 0.67
CA GLN A 140 10.10 16.71 1.14
C GLN A 140 8.93 16.19 1.98
N ASN A 141 8.80 14.87 2.13
CA ASN A 141 7.76 14.24 2.97
C ASN A 141 8.43 13.48 4.12
N PRO A 142 8.82 14.16 5.22
CA PRO A 142 9.53 13.51 6.32
C PRO A 142 8.68 12.47 7.05
N ASN A 143 7.37 12.56 6.98
CA ASN A 143 6.48 11.59 7.63
C ASN A 143 6.62 10.18 7.03
N SER A 144 6.77 10.09 5.71
CA SER A 144 7.01 8.80 5.05
C SER A 144 8.34 8.18 5.48
N GLY A 145 9.40 9.01 5.55
CA GLY A 145 10.69 8.54 6.03
C GLY A 145 10.65 8.01 7.45
N LYS A 146 9.90 8.68 8.34
CA LYS A 146 9.73 8.24 9.72
C LYS A 146 8.98 6.91 9.82
N VAL A 147 7.96 6.70 8.98
CA VAL A 147 7.23 5.43 8.92
C VAL A 147 8.17 4.30 8.52
N MET A 148 9.00 4.51 7.51
CA MET A 148 9.95 3.52 7.03
C MET A 148 10.95 3.12 8.13
N GLN A 149 11.49 4.10 8.85
CA GLN A 149 12.43 3.85 9.95
C GLN A 149 11.77 3.08 11.08
N LYS A 150 10.53 3.42 11.42
CA LYS A 150 9.77 2.76 12.46
C LYS A 150 9.52 1.28 12.15
N CYS A 151 9.43 0.93 10.87
CA CYS A 151 9.26 -0.45 10.44
C CYS A 151 10.57 -1.21 10.30
N GLY A 152 11.69 -0.61 10.71
CA GLY A 152 13.00 -1.26 10.68
C GLY A 152 13.74 -1.13 9.36
N LEU A 153 13.29 -0.27 8.47
CA LEU A 153 13.98 -0.02 7.20
C LEU A 153 15.14 0.94 7.41
N ILE A 154 16.22 0.71 6.67
CA ILE A 154 17.43 1.51 6.74
C ILE A 154 17.48 2.46 5.54
N TYR A 155 17.76 3.74 5.82
CA TYR A 155 17.96 4.74 4.76
C TYR A 155 19.29 4.48 4.04
N GLU A 156 19.24 4.25 2.75
CA GLU A 156 20.44 3.96 1.94
C GLU A 156 20.81 5.10 0.99
N GLY A 157 20.03 6.16 0.94
CA GLY A 157 20.33 7.31 0.09
C GLY A 157 19.09 7.86 -0.58
N THR A 158 19.27 9.00 -1.24
CA THR A 158 18.22 9.66 -2.01
C THR A 158 18.38 9.30 -3.49
N LEU A 159 17.30 8.79 -4.07
CA LEU A 159 17.30 8.41 -5.49
C LEU A 159 16.81 9.54 -6.37
#